data_97f14264c465c1bd8b39bb4d96bebd1b
#
_entry.id   97f14264c465c1bd8b39bb4d96bebd1b
#
_cell.length_a   1.000
_cell.length_b   1.000
_cell.length_c   1.000
_cell.angle_alpha   90.00
_cell.angle_beta   90.00
_cell.angle_gamma   90.00
#
_symmetry.space_group_name_H-M   'P 1'
#
loop_
_entity.id
_entity.type
_entity.pdbx_description
1 polymer ?
#
loop_
_entity_poly.entity_id
_entity_poly.type
_entity_poly.pdbx_seq_one_letter_code
_entity_poly.pdbx_strand_id
1 'polypeptide(L)'
;PGQAERAMSVRRKLNAIDLEFRKKNVLLIDDSIVRGTTSKQIIKLAREAGANKVYFASAAPPVRFPNVYGIDMPAASELIANGREIREIEELIGADRLIYQDLNGLIRSVRHDNSSITEFDASCFSGEYATGDVTPEYLATLEKRRNDAAKQKREKKRRTRKAKVVSL
;
A
#
# COMPACT_ATOMS: atom_id res chain seq x y z
N PRO A 1 4.86 -7.15 14.42
CA PRO A 1 5.50 -5.94 14.90
C PRO A 1 4.47 -4.83 15.07
N GLY A 2 4.47 -4.16 16.22
CA GLY A 2 3.58 -3.04 16.48
C GLY A 2 3.92 -1.83 15.60
N GLN A 3 3.01 -0.86 15.52
CA GLN A 3 3.20 0.36 14.73
C GLN A 3 4.47 1.14 15.15
N ALA A 4 4.82 1.11 16.45
CA ALA A 4 6.04 1.69 16.99
C ALA A 4 7.32 0.98 16.50
N GLU A 5 7.33 -0.34 16.41
CA GLU A 5 8.49 -1.11 15.91
C GLU A 5 8.74 -0.88 14.42
N ARG A 6 7.65 -0.74 13.63
CA ARG A 6 7.76 -0.39 12.21
C ARG A 6 8.32 1.03 12.04
N ALA A 7 7.84 2.00 12.82
CA ALA A 7 8.35 3.37 12.79
C ALA A 7 9.84 3.43 13.18
N MET A 8 10.27 2.67 14.20
CA MET A 8 11.69 2.58 14.59
C MET A 8 12.54 1.91 13.51
N SER A 9 12.03 0.86 12.84
CA SER A 9 12.77 0.19 11.76
C SER A 9 12.98 1.11 10.56
N VAL A 10 11.96 1.88 10.17
CA VAL A 10 12.05 2.89 9.11
C VAL A 10 13.01 4.01 9.51
N ARG A 11 12.93 4.49 10.76
CA ARG A 11 13.82 5.53 11.28
C ARG A 11 15.30 5.10 11.27
N ARG A 12 15.61 3.85 11.63
CA ARG A 12 16.99 3.31 11.55
C ARG A 12 17.53 3.22 10.13
N LYS A 13 16.67 2.93 9.15
CA LYS A 13 17.06 2.88 7.74
C LYS A 13 17.33 4.26 7.15
N LEU A 14 16.69 5.31 7.65
CA LEU A 14 16.79 6.67 7.12
C LEU A 14 17.78 7.58 7.89
N ASN A 15 18.28 7.16 9.05
CA ASN A 15 19.25 7.95 9.84
C ASN A 15 20.57 8.26 9.09
N ALA A 16 20.92 7.46 8.06
CA ALA A 16 22.08 7.70 7.22
C ALA A 16 21.87 8.77 6.13
N ILE A 17 20.67 9.37 6.04
CA ILE A 17 20.20 10.12 4.87
C ILE A 17 20.03 11.63 5.17
N ASP A 18 20.19 12.07 6.42
CA ASP A 18 20.00 13.48 6.83
C ASP A 18 20.79 14.47 5.97
N LEU A 19 22.05 14.15 5.66
CA LEU A 19 22.92 14.99 4.81
C LEU A 19 22.41 15.05 3.36
N GLU A 20 21.78 13.96 2.89
CA GLU A 20 21.26 13.90 1.53
C GLU A 20 19.91 14.62 1.38
N PHE A 21 19.16 14.81 2.45
CA PHE A 21 17.83 15.43 2.43
C PHE A 21 17.84 16.92 2.75
N ARG A 22 18.77 17.36 3.62
CA ARG A 22 18.79 18.73 4.12
C ARG A 22 18.86 19.76 2.99
N LYS A 23 17.89 20.67 2.97
CA LYS A 23 17.74 21.78 2.01
C LYS A 23 17.59 21.33 0.54
N LYS A 24 17.27 20.05 0.29
CA LYS A 24 17.03 19.54 -1.06
C LYS A 24 15.54 19.32 -1.34
N ASN A 25 15.18 19.34 -2.61
CA ASN A 25 13.92 18.80 -3.09
C ASN A 25 14.14 17.32 -3.36
N VAL A 26 13.37 16.47 -2.69
CA VAL A 26 13.57 15.01 -2.67
C VAL A 26 12.45 14.33 -3.44
N LEU A 27 12.77 13.43 -4.35
CA LEU A 27 11.85 12.50 -4.96
C LEU A 27 12.03 11.13 -4.31
N LEU A 28 11.01 10.66 -3.62
CA LEU A 28 10.93 9.30 -3.07
C LEU A 28 10.20 8.42 -4.07
N ILE A 29 10.76 7.26 -4.36
CA ILE A 29 10.15 6.28 -5.29
C ILE A 29 9.91 4.99 -4.51
N ASP A 30 8.70 4.45 -4.62
CA ASP A 30 8.31 3.18 -4.00
C ASP A 30 7.58 2.30 -5.02
N ASP A 31 7.47 1.01 -4.77
CA ASP A 31 6.79 0.07 -5.67
C ASP A 31 5.29 0.33 -5.74
N SER A 32 4.65 0.57 -4.60
CA SER A 32 3.21 0.80 -4.53
C SER A 32 2.77 1.51 -3.26
N ILE A 33 1.62 2.17 -3.30
CA ILE A 33 0.96 2.74 -2.12
C ILE A 33 -0.33 1.97 -1.86
N VAL A 34 -0.35 1.19 -0.78
CA VAL A 34 -1.53 0.40 -0.41
C VAL A 34 -2.37 1.14 0.64
N ARG A 35 -1.89 1.27 1.88
CA ARG A 35 -2.58 1.99 2.97
C ARG A 35 -2.07 3.42 3.16
N GLY A 36 -0.97 3.77 2.54
CA GLY A 36 -0.32 5.08 2.68
C GLY A 36 0.39 5.32 4.03
N THR A 37 0.32 4.38 4.97
CA THR A 37 0.95 4.55 6.30
C THR A 37 2.46 4.61 6.22
N THR A 38 3.08 3.75 5.41
CA THR A 38 4.54 3.73 5.18
C THR A 38 4.97 4.98 4.44
N SER A 39 4.29 5.34 3.35
CA SER A 39 4.58 6.53 2.55
C SER A 39 4.52 7.80 3.42
N LYS A 40 3.47 7.94 4.24
CA LYS A 40 3.33 9.05 5.19
C LYS A 40 4.48 9.12 6.19
N GLN A 41 4.92 7.97 6.72
CA GLN A 41 6.04 7.92 7.67
C GLN A 41 7.36 8.31 7.00
N ILE A 42 7.63 7.82 5.79
CA ILE A 42 8.86 8.12 5.05
C ILE A 42 8.90 9.60 4.68
N ILE A 43 7.79 10.17 4.19
CA ILE A 43 7.68 11.60 3.87
C ILE A 43 7.93 12.45 5.12
N LYS A 44 7.32 12.09 6.26
CA LYS A 44 7.54 12.77 7.53
C LYS A 44 9.02 12.76 7.93
N LEU A 45 9.70 11.63 7.80
CA LEU A 45 11.12 11.50 8.12
C LEU A 45 11.99 12.34 7.17
N ALA A 46 11.68 12.40 5.88
CA ALA A 46 12.38 13.25 4.92
C ALA A 46 12.24 14.72 5.29
N ARG A 47 11.06 15.16 5.75
CA ARG A 47 10.85 16.53 6.24
C ARG A 47 11.58 16.81 7.55
N GLU A 48 11.58 15.87 8.49
CA GLU A 48 12.34 15.97 9.75
C GLU A 48 13.86 16.06 9.49
N ALA A 49 14.35 15.39 8.43
CA ALA A 49 15.73 15.49 7.95
C ALA A 49 16.05 16.82 7.21
N GLY A 50 15.07 17.71 7.09
CA GLY A 50 15.24 19.07 6.55
C GLY A 50 15.08 19.17 5.03
N ALA A 51 14.36 18.25 4.39
CA ALA A 51 13.99 18.38 2.98
C ALA A 51 13.10 19.62 2.75
N ASN A 52 13.38 20.36 1.67
CA ASN A 52 12.57 21.50 1.27
C ASN A 52 11.20 21.10 0.73
N LYS A 53 11.23 20.19 -0.25
CA LYS A 53 10.04 19.59 -0.86
C LYS A 53 10.22 18.06 -0.91
N VAL A 54 9.12 17.36 -0.73
CA VAL A 54 9.10 15.90 -0.80
C VAL A 54 8.06 15.48 -1.83
N TYR A 55 8.55 15.04 -2.96
CA TYR A 55 7.76 14.41 -4.02
C TYR A 55 7.73 12.92 -3.80
N PHE A 56 6.62 12.27 -4.12
CA PHE A 56 6.48 10.82 -4.00
C PHE A 56 6.00 10.23 -5.31
N ALA A 57 6.68 9.19 -5.80
CA ALA A 57 6.29 8.45 -7.00
C ALA A 57 6.03 6.98 -6.66
N SER A 58 4.94 6.45 -7.18
CA SER A 58 4.59 5.03 -7.12
C SER A 58 4.82 4.39 -8.49
N ALA A 59 5.60 3.31 -8.54
CA ALA A 59 5.83 2.53 -9.75
C ALA A 59 4.58 1.73 -10.18
N ALA A 60 3.63 1.52 -9.26
CA ALA A 60 2.32 0.96 -9.56
C ALA A 60 1.26 2.06 -9.70
N PRO A 61 0.17 1.80 -10.47
CA PRO A 61 -1.04 2.61 -10.46
C PRO A 61 -1.71 2.64 -9.07
N PRO A 62 -2.69 3.54 -8.84
CA PRO A 62 -3.45 3.56 -7.60
C PRO A 62 -4.13 2.21 -7.32
N VAL A 63 -3.82 1.59 -6.19
CA VAL A 63 -4.44 0.33 -5.75
C VAL A 63 -5.81 0.65 -5.16
N ARG A 64 -6.87 0.44 -5.94
CA ARG A 64 -8.25 0.83 -5.60
C ARG A 64 -9.14 -0.32 -5.18
N PHE A 65 -8.83 -1.54 -5.64
CA PHE A 65 -9.68 -2.71 -5.48
C PHE A 65 -8.92 -3.87 -4.82
N PRO A 66 -9.60 -4.76 -4.09
CA PRO A 66 -8.96 -5.92 -3.48
C PRO A 66 -8.59 -6.95 -4.54
N ASN A 67 -7.45 -7.61 -4.39
CA ASN A 67 -7.16 -8.83 -5.14
C ASN A 67 -7.94 -10.02 -4.55
N VAL A 68 -8.45 -10.91 -5.42
CA VAL A 68 -9.21 -12.11 -5.02
C VAL A 68 -8.51 -13.42 -5.37
N TYR A 69 -7.38 -13.36 -6.06
CA TYR A 69 -6.64 -14.50 -6.61
C TYR A 69 -5.46 -14.95 -5.75
N GLY A 70 -5.50 -14.67 -4.44
CA GLY A 70 -4.52 -15.21 -3.49
C GLY A 70 -3.51 -14.21 -2.93
N ILE A 71 -3.42 -13.00 -3.46
CA ILE A 71 -2.59 -11.96 -2.87
C ILE A 71 -3.24 -11.47 -1.56
N ASP A 72 -2.49 -11.53 -0.45
CA ASP A 72 -2.97 -11.03 0.84
C ASP A 72 -2.99 -9.51 0.85
N MET A 73 -4.14 -8.94 0.54
CA MET A 73 -4.39 -7.50 0.55
C MET A 73 -5.33 -7.12 1.72
N PRO A 74 -5.25 -5.86 2.19
CA PRO A 74 -6.21 -5.34 3.16
C PRO A 74 -7.62 -5.28 2.59
N ALA A 75 -8.59 -4.97 3.45
CA ALA A 75 -9.95 -4.66 3.05
C ALA A 75 -9.97 -3.43 2.12
N ALA A 76 -10.95 -3.33 1.23
CA ALA A 76 -11.05 -2.21 0.28
C ALA A 76 -11.09 -0.86 0.99
N SER A 77 -11.80 -0.76 2.11
CA SER A 77 -11.86 0.44 2.96
C SER A 77 -10.52 0.88 3.55
N GLU A 78 -9.54 -0.02 3.61
CA GLU A 78 -8.18 0.29 4.09
C GLU A 78 -7.23 0.72 2.96
N LEU A 79 -7.63 0.58 1.69
CA LEU A 79 -6.84 1.04 0.54
C LEU A 79 -6.94 2.56 0.46
N ILE A 80 -5.79 3.24 0.48
CA ILE A 80 -5.78 4.71 0.47
C ILE A 80 -6.42 5.30 -0.79
N ALA A 81 -6.30 4.61 -1.93
CA ALA A 81 -6.83 5.06 -3.21
C ALA A 81 -8.29 4.64 -3.48
N ASN A 82 -8.90 3.84 -2.59
CA ASN A 82 -10.29 3.45 -2.75
C ASN A 82 -11.23 4.67 -2.57
N GLY A 83 -11.97 5.00 -3.62
CA GLY A 83 -12.91 6.13 -3.63
C GLY A 83 -12.27 7.52 -3.51
N ARG A 84 -10.94 7.66 -3.72
CA ARG A 84 -10.25 8.96 -3.59
C ARG A 84 -9.55 9.36 -4.87
N GLU A 85 -9.51 10.67 -5.09
CA GLU A 85 -8.71 11.28 -6.15
C GLU A 85 -7.22 11.36 -5.73
N ILE A 86 -6.33 11.44 -6.73
CA ILE A 86 -4.87 11.48 -6.49
C ILE A 86 -4.49 12.65 -5.59
N ARG A 87 -5.15 13.80 -5.73
CA ARG A 87 -4.88 14.99 -4.92
C ARG A 87 -5.21 14.79 -3.45
N GLU A 88 -6.30 14.08 -3.15
CA GLU A 88 -6.66 13.74 -1.77
C GLU A 88 -5.64 12.78 -1.15
N ILE A 89 -5.12 11.83 -1.94
CA ILE A 89 -4.07 10.91 -1.48
C ILE A 89 -2.77 11.67 -1.21
N GLU A 90 -2.39 12.60 -2.09
CA GLU A 90 -1.23 13.49 -1.96
C GLU A 90 -1.27 14.24 -0.62
N GLU A 91 -2.40 14.85 -0.30
CA GLU A 91 -2.63 15.56 0.96
C GLU A 91 -2.56 14.60 2.16
N LEU A 92 -3.19 13.42 2.07
CA LEU A 92 -3.22 12.43 3.13
C LEU A 92 -1.84 11.88 3.49
N ILE A 93 -0.96 11.65 2.51
CA ILE A 93 0.41 11.19 2.76
C ILE A 93 1.35 12.33 3.10
N GLY A 94 0.97 13.59 2.84
CA GLY A 94 1.74 14.79 3.12
C GLY A 94 2.85 15.09 2.12
N ALA A 95 2.73 14.61 0.87
CA ALA A 95 3.64 14.93 -0.22
C ALA A 95 3.36 16.31 -0.81
N ASP A 96 4.39 16.98 -1.34
CA ASP A 96 4.22 18.20 -2.14
C ASP A 96 3.72 17.89 -3.55
N ARG A 97 3.99 16.68 -4.05
CA ARG A 97 3.44 16.12 -5.29
C ARG A 97 3.46 14.61 -5.22
N LEU A 98 2.35 14.00 -5.63
CA LEU A 98 2.21 12.55 -5.81
C LEU A 98 2.13 12.21 -7.28
N ILE A 99 2.93 11.25 -7.71
CA ILE A 99 2.99 10.75 -9.09
C ILE A 99 2.70 9.26 -9.06
N TYR A 100 1.71 8.83 -9.81
CA TYR A 100 1.43 7.41 -10.03
C TYR A 100 1.82 7.01 -11.45
N GLN A 101 2.29 5.78 -11.60
CA GLN A 101 2.34 5.14 -12.91
C GLN A 101 0.92 4.98 -13.45
N ASP A 102 0.71 5.17 -14.75
CA ASP A 102 -0.54 4.83 -15.41
C ASP A 102 -0.61 3.33 -15.75
N LEU A 103 -1.81 2.76 -15.76
CA LEU A 103 -1.99 1.32 -15.99
C LEU A 103 -1.50 0.88 -17.37
N ASN A 104 -1.75 1.67 -18.42
CA ASN A 104 -1.30 1.34 -19.78
C ASN A 104 0.23 1.38 -19.88
N GLY A 105 0.87 2.34 -19.22
CA GLY A 105 2.32 2.45 -19.12
C GLY A 105 2.93 1.25 -18.42
N LEU A 106 2.33 0.80 -17.31
CA LEU A 106 2.75 -0.40 -16.59
C LEU A 106 2.66 -1.64 -17.49
N ILE A 107 1.52 -1.87 -18.14
CA ILE A 107 1.30 -2.99 -19.06
C ILE A 107 2.32 -2.96 -20.22
N ARG A 108 2.54 -1.79 -20.84
CA ARG A 108 3.56 -1.66 -21.90
C ARG A 108 4.95 -2.01 -21.41
N SER A 109 5.32 -1.57 -20.21
CA SER A 109 6.63 -1.84 -19.62
C SER A 109 6.84 -3.33 -19.38
N VAL A 110 5.84 -4.04 -18.87
CA VAL A 110 5.91 -5.48 -18.61
C VAL A 110 5.95 -6.29 -19.91
N ARG A 111 5.25 -5.83 -20.95
CA ARG A 111 5.23 -6.49 -22.26
C ARG A 111 6.47 -6.25 -23.11
N HIS A 112 7.31 -5.29 -22.75
CA HIS A 112 8.44 -4.85 -23.58
C HIS A 112 9.35 -6.01 -23.99
N ASP A 113 9.69 -6.88 -23.04
CA ASP A 113 10.61 -7.99 -23.28
C ASP A 113 9.91 -9.31 -23.67
N ASN A 114 8.58 -9.36 -23.58
CA ASN A 114 7.80 -10.54 -23.96
C ASN A 114 6.42 -10.18 -24.50
N SER A 115 6.36 -9.96 -25.81
CA SER A 115 5.13 -9.60 -26.52
C SER A 115 4.11 -10.74 -26.63
N SER A 116 4.50 -11.99 -26.31
CA SER A 116 3.58 -13.15 -26.35
C SER A 116 2.55 -13.11 -25.20
N ILE A 117 2.85 -12.41 -24.12
CA ILE A 117 1.92 -12.21 -23.01
C ILE A 117 1.02 -11.04 -23.35
N THR A 118 -0.27 -11.30 -23.56
CA THR A 118 -1.24 -10.28 -23.99
C THR A 118 -2.16 -9.82 -22.87
N GLU A 119 -2.36 -10.64 -21.84
CA GLU A 119 -3.29 -10.39 -20.75
C GLU A 119 -2.58 -10.40 -19.39
N PHE A 120 -3.00 -9.52 -18.50
CA PHE A 120 -2.46 -9.36 -17.16
C PHE A 120 -3.61 -9.19 -16.16
N ASP A 121 -3.50 -9.81 -14.99
CA ASP A 121 -4.39 -9.46 -13.89
C ASP A 121 -4.06 -8.07 -13.37
N ALA A 122 -4.89 -7.12 -13.72
CA ALA A 122 -4.83 -5.73 -13.27
C ALA A 122 -6.00 -5.37 -12.34
N SER A 123 -6.70 -6.36 -11.80
CA SER A 123 -7.95 -6.19 -11.04
C SER A 123 -7.81 -5.25 -9.84
N CYS A 124 -6.66 -5.23 -9.18
CA CYS A 124 -6.42 -4.33 -8.05
C CYS A 124 -6.35 -2.84 -8.46
N PHE A 125 -6.14 -2.55 -9.74
CA PHE A 125 -6.11 -1.19 -10.30
C PHE A 125 -7.41 -0.84 -11.01
N SER A 126 -7.92 -1.75 -11.87
CA SER A 126 -9.08 -1.52 -12.75
C SER A 126 -10.42 -1.89 -12.11
N GLY A 127 -10.43 -2.86 -11.18
CA GLY A 127 -11.66 -3.48 -10.68
C GLY A 127 -12.28 -4.52 -11.62
N GLU A 128 -11.63 -4.80 -12.74
CA GLU A 128 -12.03 -5.85 -13.69
C GLU A 128 -11.35 -7.16 -13.31
N TYR A 129 -12.14 -8.18 -12.99
CA TYR A 129 -11.65 -9.47 -12.52
C TYR A 129 -11.66 -10.49 -13.66
N ALA A 130 -10.51 -11.14 -13.90
CA ALA A 130 -10.28 -11.99 -15.05
C ALA A 130 -11.25 -13.19 -15.17
N THR A 131 -11.75 -13.71 -14.03
CA THR A 131 -12.70 -14.84 -14.02
C THR A 131 -14.13 -14.44 -14.37
N GLY A 132 -14.48 -13.15 -14.30
CA GLY A 132 -15.80 -12.64 -14.64
C GLY A 132 -16.94 -12.98 -13.67
N ASP A 133 -16.66 -13.74 -12.62
CA ASP A 133 -17.63 -14.23 -11.63
C ASP A 133 -17.57 -13.50 -10.28
N VAL A 134 -16.74 -12.48 -10.18
CA VAL A 134 -16.58 -11.70 -8.95
C VAL A 134 -17.71 -10.69 -8.81
N THR A 135 -18.66 -10.99 -7.92
CA THR A 135 -19.84 -10.14 -7.70
C THR A 135 -19.62 -9.11 -6.58
N PRO A 136 -20.42 -8.03 -6.54
CA PRO A 136 -20.40 -7.06 -5.44
C PRO A 136 -20.64 -7.71 -4.07
N GLU A 137 -21.51 -8.73 -4.00
CA GLU A 137 -21.82 -9.46 -2.76
C GLU A 137 -20.61 -10.27 -2.28
N TYR A 138 -19.86 -10.88 -3.21
CA TYR A 138 -18.62 -11.57 -2.89
C TYR A 138 -17.59 -10.57 -2.34
N LEU A 139 -17.40 -9.43 -2.98
CA LEU A 139 -16.49 -8.38 -2.53
C LEU A 139 -16.88 -7.84 -1.16
N ALA A 140 -18.17 -7.61 -0.90
CA ALA A 140 -18.65 -7.20 0.41
C ALA A 140 -18.38 -8.25 1.51
N THR A 141 -18.49 -9.54 1.17
CA THR A 141 -18.16 -10.64 2.09
C THR A 141 -16.65 -10.70 2.35
N LEU A 142 -15.83 -10.51 1.33
CA LEU A 142 -14.39 -10.46 1.41
C LEU A 142 -13.93 -9.27 2.28
N GLU A 143 -14.56 -8.10 2.11
CA GLU A 143 -14.35 -6.90 2.91
C GLU A 143 -14.52 -7.19 4.40
N LYS A 144 -15.66 -7.77 4.79
CA LYS A 144 -15.94 -8.14 6.17
C LYS A 144 -14.90 -9.12 6.76
N ARG A 145 -14.38 -10.02 5.93
CA ARG A 145 -13.36 -11.01 6.35
C ARG A 145 -11.97 -10.40 6.52
N ARG A 146 -11.63 -9.41 5.71
CA ARG A 146 -10.29 -8.77 5.66
C ARG A 146 -10.15 -7.59 6.60
N ASN A 147 -11.24 -7.05 7.11
CA ASN A 147 -11.22 -5.88 8.00
C ASN A 147 -10.26 -6.09 9.18
N ASP A 148 -9.48 -5.08 9.54
CA ASP A 148 -8.49 -5.14 10.63
C ASP A 148 -9.12 -5.49 11.98
N ALA A 149 -10.35 -5.09 12.23
CA ALA A 149 -11.08 -5.47 13.45
C ALA A 149 -11.32 -6.99 13.51
N ALA A 150 -11.59 -7.64 12.37
CA ALA A 150 -11.73 -9.09 12.29
C ALA A 150 -10.37 -9.80 12.46
N LYS A 151 -9.26 -9.21 11.94
CA LYS A 151 -7.89 -9.71 12.18
C LYS A 151 -7.51 -9.63 13.64
N GLN A 152 -7.74 -8.49 14.29
CA GLN A 152 -7.45 -8.30 15.73
C GLN A 152 -8.24 -9.28 16.61
N LYS A 153 -9.51 -9.51 16.30
CA LYS A 153 -10.35 -10.49 17.00
C LYS A 153 -9.83 -11.93 16.86
N ARG A 154 -9.33 -12.30 15.66
CA ARG A 154 -8.72 -13.60 15.41
C ARG A 154 -7.39 -13.78 16.15
N GLU A 155 -6.52 -12.77 16.16
CA GLU A 155 -5.25 -12.81 16.88
C GLU A 155 -5.45 -12.91 18.39
N LYS A 156 -6.40 -12.15 18.95
CA LYS A 156 -6.76 -12.21 20.36
C LYS A 156 -7.27 -13.61 20.75
N LYS A 157 -8.14 -14.20 19.92
CA LYS A 157 -8.65 -15.56 20.12
C LYS A 157 -7.55 -16.63 20.02
N ARG A 158 -6.57 -16.45 19.12
CA ARG A 158 -5.41 -17.34 18.94
C ARG A 158 -4.45 -17.26 20.14
N ARG A 159 -4.19 -16.07 20.67
CA ARG A 159 -3.36 -15.88 21.88
C ARG A 159 -4.00 -16.53 23.12
N THR A 160 -5.30 -16.33 23.33
CA THR A 160 -6.05 -16.95 24.43
C THR A 160 -6.06 -18.48 24.33
N ARG A 161 -6.18 -19.03 23.10
CA ARG A 161 -6.15 -20.48 22.88
C ARG A 161 -4.76 -21.09 23.11
N LYS A 162 -3.67 -20.37 22.71
CA LYS A 162 -2.30 -20.78 23.02
C LYS A 162 -2.01 -20.75 24.53
N ALA A 163 -2.44 -19.72 25.22
CA ALA A 163 -2.26 -19.63 26.68
C ALA A 163 -2.95 -20.77 27.42
N LYS A 164 -4.17 -21.17 27.00
CA LYS A 164 -4.89 -22.32 27.58
C LYS A 164 -4.25 -23.68 27.31
N VAL A 165 -3.49 -23.84 26.23
CA VAL A 165 -2.80 -25.11 25.89
C VAL A 165 -1.48 -25.26 26.64
N VAL A 166 -0.86 -24.14 27.05
CA VAL A 166 0.40 -24.15 27.81
C VAL A 166 0.18 -24.28 29.32
N SER A 167 -1.09 -24.10 29.78
CA SER A 167 -1.48 -24.24 31.18
C SER A 167 -2.13 -25.59 31.53
N LEU A 168 -2.01 -26.58 30.65
CA LEU A 168 -2.35 -27.99 30.84
C LEU A 168 -1.07 -28.84 30.78
#